data_95dcf8b5019f8a00bb3777b575f12cb1
#
_entry.id   95dcf8b5019f8a00bb3777b575f12cb1
#
_cell.length_a   1.000
_cell.length_b   1.000
_cell.length_c   1.000
_cell.angle_alpha   90.00
_cell.angle_beta   90.00
_cell.angle_gamma   90.00
#
_symmetry.space_group_name_H-M   'P 1'
#
loop_
_entity.id
_entity.type
_entity.pdbx_description
1 polymer ?
#
loop_
_entity_poly.entity_id
_entity_poly.type
_entity_poly.pdbx_seq_one_letter_code
_entity_poly.pdbx_strand_id
1 'polypeptide(L)'
;GLTIHSEVYGEFTVKPGLVTDDPAQLPVQDIVLVCVKNGGLEQAAAQLKPIVGPRTLVLPVMNGVSASRNLRAWLGQGHILDSVIYTVSSAGPDYSITQKGNFTTIHMGASLPEDREGARACCAALKEAGIDCRLAEDVQVAIWSKYVLNCAYNVVTARWGITIGQIKADPKLTQEYCQLMEEAWKVGRAAGVALPADLLERHMARLAHTTDDSTSSLSRDFDEGRTGEMDIFCGEVIRMARQLGIEVPVTQAYQQGLLERAAAFNR
;
A
#
# COMPACT_ATOMS: atom_id res chain seq x y z
N GLY A 1 4.29 4.56 -26.00
CA GLY A 1 4.98 3.78 -24.97
C GLY A 1 4.93 4.48 -23.60
N LEU A 2 5.33 3.77 -22.57
CA LEU A 2 5.47 4.30 -21.23
C LEU A 2 6.96 4.53 -20.95
N THR A 3 7.34 5.77 -20.64
CA THR A 3 8.72 6.12 -20.32
C THR A 3 8.95 6.00 -18.82
N ILE A 4 10.04 5.33 -18.43
CA ILE A 4 10.43 5.10 -17.05
C ILE A 4 11.78 5.79 -16.82
N HIS A 5 11.86 6.60 -15.78
CA HIS A 5 13.10 7.18 -15.24
C HIS A 5 13.34 6.54 -13.87
N SER A 6 14.28 5.63 -13.77
CA SER A 6 14.52 4.85 -12.54
C SER A 6 15.96 5.00 -12.08
N GLU A 7 16.16 5.29 -10.80
CA GLU A 7 17.47 5.26 -10.17
C GLU A 7 18.03 3.83 -10.01
N VAL A 8 17.15 2.81 -10.10
CA VAL A 8 17.54 1.39 -10.04
C VAL A 8 17.83 0.83 -11.42
N TYR A 9 16.95 1.11 -12.41
CA TYR A 9 16.95 0.45 -13.73
C TYR A 9 17.38 1.37 -14.86
N GLY A 10 17.65 2.65 -14.60
CA GLY A 10 17.98 3.64 -15.61
C GLY A 10 16.75 4.17 -16.35
N GLU A 11 16.99 4.77 -17.52
CA GLU A 11 15.94 5.32 -18.37
C GLU A 11 15.61 4.36 -19.52
N PHE A 12 14.34 4.07 -19.70
CA PHE A 12 13.87 3.21 -20.79
C PHE A 12 12.40 3.47 -21.12
N THR A 13 11.99 3.06 -22.32
CA THR A 13 10.60 3.12 -22.78
C THR A 13 10.10 1.72 -23.09
N VAL A 14 8.94 1.37 -22.53
CA VAL A 14 8.26 0.10 -22.83
C VAL A 14 7.03 0.36 -23.71
N LYS A 15 6.72 -0.59 -24.56
CA LYS A 15 5.49 -0.61 -25.36
C LYS A 15 4.72 -1.87 -24.98
N PRO A 16 3.61 -1.75 -24.21
CA PRO A 16 2.72 -2.89 -23.98
C PRO A 16 2.18 -3.45 -25.27
N GLY A 17 1.93 -4.76 -25.30
CA GLY A 17 1.35 -5.44 -26.46
C GLY A 17 -0.05 -4.94 -26.79
N LEU A 18 -0.82 -4.62 -25.75
CA LEU A 18 -2.13 -3.99 -25.84
C LEU A 18 -2.31 -3.01 -24.68
N VAL A 19 -2.93 -1.87 -24.94
CA VAL A 19 -3.45 -0.92 -23.96
C VAL A 19 -4.93 -0.73 -24.25
N THR A 20 -5.79 -1.04 -23.31
CA THR A 20 -7.25 -0.96 -23.48
C THR A 20 -7.92 -0.57 -22.17
N ASP A 21 -9.04 0.09 -22.26
CA ASP A 21 -9.97 0.37 -21.17
C ASP A 21 -11.11 -0.69 -21.09
N ASP A 22 -11.14 -1.64 -22.04
CA ASP A 22 -12.05 -2.78 -22.08
C ASP A 22 -11.29 -4.10 -21.92
N PRO A 23 -11.17 -4.63 -20.70
CA PRO A 23 -10.48 -5.90 -20.45
C PRO A 23 -11.09 -7.09 -21.19
N ALA A 24 -12.36 -7.05 -21.60
CA ALA A 24 -13.01 -8.14 -22.36
C ALA A 24 -12.38 -8.41 -23.73
N GLN A 25 -11.53 -7.49 -24.22
CA GLN A 25 -10.72 -7.71 -25.42
C GLN A 25 -9.55 -8.68 -25.20
N LEU A 26 -9.24 -8.99 -23.95
CA LEU A 26 -8.14 -9.89 -23.59
C LEU A 26 -8.68 -11.30 -23.30
N PRO A 27 -7.91 -12.34 -23.61
CA PRO A 27 -8.21 -13.68 -23.13
C PRO A 27 -8.05 -13.77 -21.60
N VAL A 28 -8.46 -14.88 -21.02
CA VAL A 28 -8.15 -15.21 -19.63
C VAL A 28 -6.62 -15.16 -19.44
N GLN A 29 -6.18 -14.43 -18.42
CA GLN A 29 -4.77 -14.18 -18.14
C GLN A 29 -4.20 -15.21 -17.16
N ASP A 30 -2.89 -15.47 -17.26
CA ASP A 30 -2.19 -16.29 -16.28
C ASP A 30 -1.88 -15.50 -15.00
N ILE A 31 -1.44 -14.23 -15.14
CA ILE A 31 -1.11 -13.33 -14.02
C ILE A 31 -1.76 -11.98 -14.27
N VAL A 32 -2.42 -11.46 -13.23
CA VAL A 32 -3.00 -10.10 -13.21
C VAL A 32 -2.41 -9.32 -12.04
N LEU A 33 -1.72 -8.22 -12.34
CA LEU A 33 -1.23 -7.28 -11.33
C LEU A 33 -2.26 -6.17 -11.15
N VAL A 34 -2.76 -5.97 -9.91
CA VAL A 34 -3.74 -4.94 -9.59
C VAL A 34 -3.04 -3.77 -8.92
N CYS A 35 -2.82 -2.69 -9.67
CA CYS A 35 -2.03 -1.53 -9.27
C CYS A 35 -2.90 -0.25 -9.29
N VAL A 36 -3.99 -0.25 -8.54
CA VAL A 36 -4.93 0.89 -8.44
C VAL A 36 -4.89 1.50 -7.04
N LYS A 37 -5.39 2.73 -6.89
CA LYS A 37 -5.72 3.25 -5.56
C LYS A 37 -6.94 2.52 -4.99
N ASN A 38 -7.01 2.39 -3.67
CA ASN A 38 -8.04 1.59 -3.00
C ASN A 38 -9.49 1.98 -3.39
N GLY A 39 -9.75 3.27 -3.59
CA GLY A 39 -11.07 3.74 -4.03
C GLY A 39 -11.51 3.22 -5.41
N GLY A 40 -10.58 2.76 -6.25
CA GLY A 40 -10.87 2.15 -7.55
C GLY A 40 -10.89 0.62 -7.56
N LEU A 41 -10.61 -0.02 -6.41
CA LEU A 41 -10.39 -1.48 -6.36
C LEU A 41 -11.64 -2.29 -6.70
N GLU A 42 -12.81 -1.87 -6.22
CA GLU A 42 -14.09 -2.56 -6.52
C GLU A 42 -14.45 -2.49 -8.01
N GLN A 43 -14.29 -1.31 -8.60
CA GLN A 43 -14.49 -1.12 -10.04
C GLN A 43 -13.48 -1.94 -10.85
N ALA A 44 -12.21 -1.94 -10.45
CA ALA A 44 -11.19 -2.76 -11.09
C ALA A 44 -11.53 -4.25 -11.00
N ALA A 45 -11.97 -4.74 -9.84
CA ALA A 45 -12.41 -6.13 -9.69
C ALA A 45 -13.57 -6.49 -10.62
N ALA A 46 -14.55 -5.60 -10.77
CA ALA A 46 -15.66 -5.82 -11.70
C ALA A 46 -15.18 -5.91 -13.16
N GLN A 47 -14.25 -5.03 -13.56
CA GLN A 47 -13.66 -5.03 -14.90
C GLN A 47 -12.76 -6.24 -15.18
N LEU A 48 -12.12 -6.79 -14.16
CA LEU A 48 -11.21 -7.93 -14.31
C LEU A 48 -11.92 -9.27 -14.48
N LYS A 49 -13.21 -9.39 -14.13
CA LYS A 49 -13.96 -10.67 -14.21
C LYS A 49 -13.82 -11.41 -15.55
N PRO A 50 -13.86 -10.77 -16.73
CA PRO A 50 -13.75 -11.47 -18.00
C PRO A 50 -12.38 -12.14 -18.23
N ILE A 51 -11.31 -11.62 -17.62
CA ILE A 51 -9.94 -12.08 -17.82
C ILE A 51 -9.37 -12.90 -16.66
N VAL A 52 -10.13 -13.04 -15.58
CA VAL A 52 -9.76 -13.90 -14.45
C VAL A 52 -10.48 -15.23 -14.59
N GLY A 53 -9.73 -16.30 -14.66
CA GLY A 53 -10.22 -17.68 -14.68
C GLY A 53 -9.77 -18.47 -13.44
N PRO A 54 -10.17 -19.74 -13.32
CA PRO A 54 -9.87 -20.55 -12.14
C PRO A 54 -8.37 -20.72 -11.82
N ARG A 55 -7.49 -20.55 -12.82
CA ARG A 55 -6.04 -20.68 -12.66
C ARG A 55 -5.29 -19.35 -12.67
N THR A 56 -6.00 -18.23 -12.86
CA THR A 56 -5.37 -16.91 -12.90
C THR A 56 -4.82 -16.55 -11.51
N LEU A 57 -3.57 -16.10 -11.47
CA LEU A 57 -2.92 -15.56 -10.29
C LEU A 57 -3.17 -14.05 -10.24
N VAL A 58 -3.87 -13.58 -9.23
CA VAL A 58 -4.19 -12.16 -9.05
C VAL A 58 -3.36 -11.61 -7.91
N LEU A 59 -2.48 -10.64 -8.19
CA LEU A 59 -1.58 -10.04 -7.21
C LEU A 59 -1.90 -8.55 -7.06
N PRO A 60 -2.54 -8.12 -5.96
CA PRO A 60 -2.65 -6.70 -5.64
C PRO A 60 -1.28 -6.15 -5.23
N VAL A 61 -0.85 -5.06 -5.89
CA VAL A 61 0.40 -4.35 -5.61
C VAL A 61 0.04 -2.92 -5.22
N MET A 62 -0.43 -2.76 -3.97
CA MET A 62 -0.99 -1.51 -3.49
C MET A 62 -0.85 -1.37 -1.96
N ASN A 63 -1.16 -0.20 -1.42
CA ASN A 63 -1.16 0.02 0.03
C ASN A 63 -2.42 -0.56 0.69
N GLY A 64 -2.36 -0.73 2.02
CA GLY A 64 -3.46 -1.26 2.82
C GLY A 64 -3.30 -2.74 3.15
N VAL A 65 -4.29 -3.29 3.84
CA VAL A 65 -4.28 -4.66 4.38
C VAL A 65 -5.47 -5.49 3.90
N SER A 66 -6.40 -4.90 3.17
CA SER A 66 -7.69 -5.52 2.81
C SER A 66 -7.81 -5.90 1.34
N ALA A 67 -6.87 -5.48 0.48
CA ALA A 67 -7.00 -5.62 -0.97
C ALA A 67 -7.25 -7.07 -1.41
N SER A 68 -6.45 -8.02 -0.95
CA SER A 68 -6.60 -9.45 -1.30
C SER A 68 -7.91 -10.03 -0.82
N ARG A 69 -8.31 -9.71 0.42
CA ARG A 69 -9.60 -10.14 0.98
C ARG A 69 -10.78 -9.65 0.15
N ASN A 70 -10.75 -8.38 -0.23
CA ASN A 70 -11.80 -7.75 -1.03
C ASN A 70 -11.84 -8.33 -2.45
N LEU A 71 -10.70 -8.45 -3.11
CA LEU A 71 -10.61 -9.08 -4.44
C LEU A 71 -11.13 -10.51 -4.42
N ARG A 72 -10.81 -11.30 -3.40
CA ARG A 72 -11.32 -12.67 -3.25
C ARG A 72 -12.84 -12.71 -3.17
N ALA A 73 -13.42 -11.79 -2.40
CA ALA A 73 -14.87 -11.68 -2.28
C ALA A 73 -15.56 -11.23 -3.58
N TRP A 74 -14.96 -10.31 -4.33
CA TRP A 74 -15.59 -9.71 -5.51
C TRP A 74 -15.36 -10.49 -6.80
N LEU A 75 -14.22 -11.13 -6.97
CA LEU A 75 -13.90 -11.93 -8.16
C LEU A 75 -14.58 -13.32 -8.10
N GLY A 76 -14.58 -13.96 -6.94
CA GLY A 76 -15.18 -15.27 -6.72
C GLY A 76 -14.47 -16.43 -7.42
N GLN A 77 -13.35 -16.16 -8.11
CA GLN A 77 -12.50 -17.15 -8.79
C GLN A 77 -11.07 -16.63 -8.93
N GLY A 78 -10.16 -17.53 -9.35
CA GLY A 78 -8.72 -17.26 -9.42
C GLY A 78 -8.04 -17.44 -8.07
N HIS A 79 -6.71 -17.42 -8.09
CA HIS A 79 -5.86 -17.49 -6.91
C HIS A 79 -5.45 -16.08 -6.50
N ILE A 80 -5.99 -15.59 -5.40
CA ILE A 80 -5.72 -14.23 -4.94
C ILE A 80 -4.53 -14.25 -4.00
N LEU A 81 -3.44 -13.70 -4.45
CA LEU A 81 -2.18 -13.61 -3.71
C LEU A 81 -2.13 -12.37 -2.82
N ASP A 82 -1.13 -12.30 -1.97
CA ASP A 82 -0.89 -11.18 -1.07
C ASP A 82 0.48 -10.56 -1.37
N SER A 83 0.58 -9.23 -1.30
CA SER A 83 1.87 -8.57 -1.43
C SER A 83 1.99 -7.25 -0.71
N VAL A 84 3.22 -6.84 -0.50
CA VAL A 84 3.59 -5.49 -0.10
C VAL A 84 4.75 -5.01 -0.97
N ILE A 85 4.63 -3.80 -1.53
CA ILE A 85 5.67 -3.17 -2.33
C ILE A 85 6.38 -2.07 -1.54
N TYR A 86 7.69 -2.01 -1.66
CA TYR A 86 8.53 -0.90 -1.20
C TYR A 86 9.10 -0.20 -2.42
N THR A 87 8.59 0.98 -2.73
CA THR A 87 9.06 1.83 -3.84
C THR A 87 8.71 3.28 -3.54
N VAL A 88 9.46 4.18 -4.14
CA VAL A 88 9.11 5.60 -4.22
C VAL A 88 8.97 5.94 -5.69
N SER A 89 7.75 6.14 -6.15
CA SER A 89 7.47 6.46 -7.54
C SER A 89 6.37 7.50 -7.69
N SER A 90 6.41 8.23 -8.77
CA SER A 90 5.38 9.22 -9.14
C SER A 90 5.17 9.22 -10.65
N ALA A 91 3.94 9.50 -11.08
CA ALA A 91 3.62 9.75 -12.47
C ALA A 91 3.87 11.22 -12.80
N GLY A 92 4.48 11.48 -13.95
CA GLY A 92 4.62 12.81 -14.54
C GLY A 92 3.37 13.20 -15.34
N PRO A 93 3.26 14.50 -15.74
CA PRO A 93 2.13 15.01 -16.52
C PRO A 93 2.08 14.44 -17.96
N ASP A 94 3.19 13.93 -18.46
CA ASP A 94 3.36 13.26 -19.75
C ASP A 94 3.17 11.74 -19.67
N TYR A 95 2.63 11.23 -18.57
CA TYR A 95 2.48 9.81 -18.25
C TYR A 95 3.82 9.07 -18.07
N SER A 96 4.95 9.77 -17.97
CA SER A 96 6.20 9.14 -17.54
C SER A 96 6.13 8.71 -16.08
N ILE A 97 6.94 7.72 -15.72
CA ILE A 97 7.07 7.27 -14.33
C ILE A 97 8.49 7.58 -13.84
N THR A 98 8.59 8.30 -12.74
CA THR A 98 9.87 8.52 -12.05
C THR A 98 9.91 7.66 -10.79
N GLN A 99 10.89 6.75 -10.71
CA GLN A 99 11.21 5.97 -9.52
C GLN A 99 12.49 6.52 -8.89
N LYS A 100 12.42 6.82 -7.59
CA LYS A 100 13.53 7.35 -6.78
C LYS A 100 13.99 6.36 -5.73
N GLY A 101 15.24 6.53 -5.31
CA GLY A 101 15.89 5.64 -4.34
C GLY A 101 16.41 4.36 -4.99
N ASN A 102 17.30 3.69 -4.29
CA ASN A 102 18.02 2.51 -4.78
C ASN A 102 17.28 1.20 -4.53
N PHE A 103 15.97 1.23 -4.36
CA PHE A 103 15.16 0.04 -4.10
C PHE A 103 13.81 0.10 -4.80
N THR A 104 13.38 -1.03 -5.29
CA THR A 104 11.99 -1.36 -5.65
C THR A 104 11.85 -2.84 -5.40
N THR A 105 11.13 -3.23 -4.36
CA THR A 105 11.04 -4.64 -3.93
C THR A 105 9.59 -5.00 -3.63
N ILE A 106 9.14 -6.14 -4.12
CA ILE A 106 7.86 -6.74 -3.77
C ILE A 106 8.12 -7.93 -2.83
N HIS A 107 7.50 -7.91 -1.64
CA HIS A 107 7.38 -9.09 -0.81
C HIS A 107 5.98 -9.66 -1.02
N MET A 108 5.88 -10.95 -1.35
CA MET A 108 4.61 -11.58 -1.67
C MET A 108 4.47 -12.96 -1.04
N GLY A 109 3.27 -13.47 -1.05
CA GLY A 109 2.96 -14.79 -0.54
C GLY A 109 1.49 -15.15 -0.74
N ALA A 110 1.03 -16.11 0.05
CA ALA A 110 -0.36 -16.55 0.04
C ALA A 110 -0.85 -16.72 1.49
N SER A 111 -2.00 -16.14 1.80
CA SER A 111 -2.68 -16.34 3.07
C SER A 111 -3.40 -17.68 3.15
N LEU A 112 -3.79 -18.25 1.99
CA LEU A 112 -4.44 -19.54 1.91
C LEU A 112 -3.44 -20.63 1.48
N PRO A 113 -3.47 -21.83 2.09
CA PRO A 113 -2.57 -22.92 1.74
C PRO A 113 -2.61 -23.31 0.27
N GLU A 114 -3.77 -23.33 -0.35
CA GLU A 114 -4.02 -23.67 -1.76
C GLU A 114 -3.37 -22.69 -2.75
N ASP A 115 -3.11 -21.45 -2.33
CA ASP A 115 -2.51 -20.42 -3.18
C ASP A 115 -0.97 -20.40 -3.12
N ARG A 116 -0.34 -21.23 -2.26
CA ARG A 116 1.11 -21.20 -2.02
C ARG A 116 1.94 -21.57 -3.25
N GLU A 117 1.48 -22.53 -4.03
CA GLU A 117 2.17 -22.92 -5.28
C GLU A 117 2.08 -21.78 -6.31
N GLY A 118 0.89 -21.19 -6.47
CA GLY A 118 0.68 -20.03 -7.31
C GLY A 118 1.56 -18.84 -6.89
N ALA A 119 1.73 -18.60 -5.58
CA ALA A 119 2.61 -17.56 -5.09
C ALA A 119 4.09 -17.78 -5.48
N ARG A 120 4.57 -19.04 -5.40
CA ARG A 120 5.92 -19.39 -5.86
C ARG A 120 6.08 -19.17 -7.36
N ALA A 121 5.11 -19.63 -8.16
CA ALA A 121 5.14 -19.47 -9.61
C ALA A 121 5.11 -17.99 -10.02
N CYS A 122 4.22 -17.18 -9.41
CA CYS A 122 4.14 -15.75 -9.66
C CYS A 122 5.45 -15.04 -9.28
N CYS A 123 6.01 -15.34 -8.11
CA CYS A 123 7.29 -14.76 -7.67
C CYS A 123 8.43 -15.11 -8.63
N ALA A 124 8.48 -16.34 -9.14
CA ALA A 124 9.48 -16.79 -10.12
C ALA A 124 9.33 -16.01 -11.44
N ALA A 125 8.12 -15.88 -11.97
CA ALA A 125 7.84 -15.13 -13.19
C ALA A 125 8.22 -13.64 -13.05
N LEU A 126 7.91 -13.00 -11.91
CA LEU A 126 8.31 -11.61 -11.66
C LEU A 126 9.83 -11.45 -11.58
N LYS A 127 10.55 -12.40 -10.98
CA LYS A 127 12.02 -12.41 -10.96
C LYS A 127 12.62 -12.58 -12.34
N GLU A 128 12.08 -13.48 -13.15
CA GLU A 128 12.50 -13.68 -14.54
C GLU A 128 12.29 -12.41 -15.38
N ALA A 129 11.22 -11.65 -15.08
CA ALA A 129 10.97 -10.33 -15.66
C ALA A 129 11.88 -9.22 -15.11
N GLY A 130 12.83 -9.52 -14.23
CA GLY A 130 13.79 -8.55 -13.66
C GLY A 130 13.28 -7.76 -12.46
N ILE A 131 12.14 -8.14 -11.88
CA ILE A 131 11.57 -7.47 -10.70
C ILE A 131 12.17 -8.10 -9.43
N ASP A 132 12.68 -7.29 -8.50
CA ASP A 132 13.08 -7.77 -7.16
C ASP A 132 11.83 -8.19 -6.39
N CYS A 133 11.48 -9.46 -6.52
CA CYS A 133 10.34 -10.08 -5.87
C CYS A 133 10.81 -11.18 -4.91
N ARG A 134 10.28 -11.20 -3.69
CA ARG A 134 10.69 -12.12 -2.63
C ARG A 134 9.48 -12.79 -1.99
N LEU A 135 9.56 -14.10 -1.80
CA LEU A 135 8.57 -14.80 -0.99
C LEU A 135 8.79 -14.42 0.48
N ALA A 136 7.75 -13.93 1.12
CA ALA A 136 7.75 -13.65 2.56
C ALA A 136 7.51 -14.96 3.33
N GLU A 137 8.16 -15.12 4.47
CA GLU A 137 7.90 -16.23 5.39
C GLU A 137 6.46 -16.16 5.92
N ASP A 138 6.04 -14.98 6.34
CA ASP A 138 4.65 -14.62 6.64
C ASP A 138 4.32 -13.30 5.93
N VAL A 139 3.51 -13.40 4.88
CA VAL A 139 3.16 -12.24 4.06
C VAL A 139 2.26 -11.27 4.81
N GLN A 140 1.41 -11.76 5.73
CA GLN A 140 0.56 -10.89 6.53
C GLN A 140 1.39 -10.05 7.50
N VAL A 141 2.41 -10.64 8.12
CA VAL A 141 3.37 -9.89 8.94
C VAL A 141 4.10 -8.83 8.11
N ALA A 142 4.52 -9.16 6.89
CA ALA A 142 5.20 -8.20 6.00
C ALA A 142 4.30 -7.02 5.62
N ILE A 143 3.04 -7.29 5.22
CA ILE A 143 2.04 -6.28 4.87
C ILE A 143 1.74 -5.37 6.06
N TRP A 144 1.40 -5.96 7.19
CA TRP A 144 1.02 -5.23 8.39
C TRP A 144 2.18 -4.44 9.00
N SER A 145 3.41 -4.94 8.91
CA SER A 145 4.60 -4.19 9.37
C SER A 145 4.76 -2.87 8.62
N LYS A 146 4.59 -2.88 7.29
CA LYS A 146 4.58 -1.63 6.51
C LYS A 146 3.36 -0.77 6.82
N TYR A 147 2.19 -1.39 6.96
CA TYR A 147 0.94 -0.69 7.21
C TYR A 147 0.96 0.08 8.52
N VAL A 148 1.44 -0.52 9.61
CA VAL A 148 1.62 0.13 10.91
C VAL A 148 2.46 1.40 10.78
N LEU A 149 3.61 1.34 10.09
CA LEU A 149 4.42 2.52 9.82
C LEU A 149 3.66 3.56 9.01
N ASN A 150 2.96 3.14 7.96
CA ASN A 150 2.24 4.03 7.07
C ASN A 150 1.08 4.75 7.75
N CYS A 151 0.40 4.13 8.72
CA CYS A 151 -0.66 4.76 9.51
C CYS A 151 -0.17 5.96 10.33
N ALA A 152 1.11 5.99 10.71
CA ALA A 152 1.69 7.17 11.35
C ALA A 152 2.33 8.12 10.33
N TYR A 153 3.19 7.59 9.46
CA TYR A 153 3.97 8.39 8.51
C TYR A 153 3.10 9.24 7.58
N ASN A 154 2.08 8.62 6.96
CA ASN A 154 1.19 9.32 6.06
C ASN A 154 0.26 10.28 6.80
N VAL A 155 -0.26 9.84 7.94
CA VAL A 155 -1.30 10.56 8.66
C VAL A 155 -0.75 11.83 9.32
N VAL A 156 0.40 11.75 10.01
CA VAL A 156 0.98 12.93 10.68
C VAL A 156 1.48 13.96 9.68
N THR A 157 2.21 13.52 8.64
CA THR A 157 2.71 14.45 7.61
C THR A 157 1.57 15.13 6.87
N ALA A 158 0.51 14.40 6.50
CA ALA A 158 -0.64 14.96 5.81
C ALA A 158 -1.49 15.87 6.71
N ARG A 159 -1.67 15.53 8.01
CA ARG A 159 -2.49 16.35 8.92
C ARG A 159 -1.92 17.75 9.09
N TRP A 160 -0.61 17.85 9.21
CA TRP A 160 0.05 19.12 9.53
C TRP A 160 0.76 19.75 8.32
N GLY A 161 0.91 19.08 7.18
CA GLY A 161 1.68 19.55 6.03
C GLY A 161 3.17 19.71 6.36
N ILE A 162 3.74 18.75 7.10
CA ILE A 162 5.10 18.80 7.64
C ILE A 162 5.97 17.66 7.15
N THR A 163 7.28 17.83 7.32
CA THR A 163 8.29 16.83 7.00
C THR A 163 8.63 15.96 8.21
N ILE A 164 9.39 14.89 7.96
CA ILE A 164 9.91 14.00 9.02
C ILE A 164 10.83 14.76 9.99
N GLY A 165 11.64 15.69 9.49
CA GLY A 165 12.50 16.52 10.36
C GLY A 165 11.71 17.32 11.38
N GLN A 166 10.55 17.88 10.98
CA GLN A 166 9.66 18.61 11.88
C GLN A 166 8.99 17.69 12.91
N ILE A 167 8.66 16.43 12.54
CA ILE A 167 8.15 15.44 13.50
C ILE A 167 9.24 15.12 14.53
N LYS A 168 10.48 14.86 14.08
CA LYS A 168 11.62 14.55 14.98
C LYS A 168 11.97 15.69 15.93
N ALA A 169 11.77 16.93 15.50
CA ALA A 169 12.06 18.11 16.30
C ALA A 169 11.00 18.43 17.38
N ASP A 170 9.80 17.87 17.26
CA ASP A 170 8.69 18.08 18.20
C ASP A 170 8.41 16.80 18.99
N PRO A 171 8.72 16.78 20.31
CA PRO A 171 8.46 15.60 21.16
C PRO A 171 6.99 15.17 21.20
N LYS A 172 6.05 16.12 21.08
CA LYS A 172 4.61 15.83 21.07
C LYS A 172 4.23 15.12 19.79
N LEU A 173 4.67 15.61 18.63
CA LEU A 173 4.41 14.96 17.33
C LEU A 173 5.09 13.58 17.24
N THR A 174 6.29 13.44 17.79
CA THR A 174 6.98 12.13 17.89
C THR A 174 6.18 11.15 18.74
N GLN A 175 5.61 11.60 19.86
CA GLN A 175 4.75 10.78 20.71
C GLN A 175 3.45 10.37 19.98
N GLU A 176 2.75 11.31 19.34
CA GLU A 176 1.53 11.04 18.57
C GLU A 176 1.80 10.09 17.40
N TYR A 177 2.95 10.23 16.71
CA TYR A 177 3.41 9.31 15.68
C TYR A 177 3.57 7.87 16.22
N CYS A 178 4.18 7.72 17.40
CA CYS A 178 4.31 6.42 18.06
C CYS A 178 2.95 5.84 18.45
N GLN A 179 2.03 6.65 18.98
CA GLN A 179 0.69 6.24 19.38
C GLN A 179 -0.16 5.75 18.18
N LEU A 180 -0.08 6.43 17.03
CA LEU A 180 -0.75 5.99 15.79
C LEU A 180 -0.25 4.61 15.34
N MET A 181 1.07 4.38 15.41
CA MET A 181 1.63 3.05 15.13
C MET A 181 1.14 2.02 16.15
N GLU A 182 1.10 2.37 17.43
CA GLU A 182 0.67 1.46 18.49
C GLU A 182 -0.80 1.04 18.32
N GLU A 183 -1.68 1.98 17.98
CA GLU A 183 -3.09 1.70 17.70
C GLU A 183 -3.23 0.74 16.50
N ALA A 184 -2.56 1.01 15.38
CA ALA A 184 -2.56 0.14 14.21
C ALA A 184 -1.95 -1.25 14.52
N TRP A 185 -0.88 -1.31 15.32
CA TRP A 185 -0.26 -2.56 15.75
C TRP A 185 -1.21 -3.40 16.62
N LYS A 186 -1.90 -2.77 17.60
CA LYS A 186 -2.91 -3.44 18.43
C LYS A 186 -4.02 -4.04 17.57
N VAL A 187 -4.52 -3.29 16.59
CA VAL A 187 -5.55 -3.76 15.65
C VAL A 187 -5.03 -4.97 14.86
N GLY A 188 -3.81 -4.90 14.32
CA GLY A 188 -3.22 -6.02 13.57
C GLY A 188 -3.03 -7.27 14.42
N ARG A 189 -2.55 -7.13 15.66
CA ARG A 189 -2.42 -8.23 16.62
C ARG A 189 -3.76 -8.88 16.94
N ALA A 190 -4.78 -8.07 17.21
CA ALA A 190 -6.12 -8.56 17.50
C ALA A 190 -6.81 -9.18 16.27
N ALA A 191 -6.43 -8.76 15.05
CA ALA A 191 -6.84 -9.41 13.80
C ALA A 191 -6.12 -10.74 13.55
N GLY A 192 -5.26 -11.21 14.48
CA GLY A 192 -4.58 -12.50 14.40
C GLY A 192 -3.22 -12.47 13.70
N VAL A 193 -2.70 -11.30 13.35
CA VAL A 193 -1.37 -11.20 12.72
C VAL A 193 -0.28 -11.29 13.78
N ALA A 194 0.71 -12.16 13.57
CA ALA A 194 1.81 -12.39 14.49
C ALA A 194 2.87 -11.28 14.46
N LEU A 195 2.43 -10.01 14.58
CA LEU A 195 3.33 -8.86 14.55
C LEU A 195 4.36 -8.93 15.70
N PRO A 196 5.65 -8.66 15.39
CA PRO A 196 6.70 -8.66 16.40
C PRO A 196 6.44 -7.64 17.51
N ALA A 197 6.82 -7.99 18.75
CA ALA A 197 6.65 -7.10 19.90
C ALA A 197 7.52 -5.84 19.80
N ASP A 198 8.70 -5.96 19.19
CA ASP A 198 9.68 -4.89 18.99
C ASP A 198 9.46 -4.08 17.69
N LEU A 199 8.33 -4.30 16.98
CA LEU A 199 8.06 -3.65 15.69
C LEU A 199 8.07 -2.12 15.81
N LEU A 200 7.45 -1.59 16.85
CA LEU A 200 7.36 -0.14 17.07
C LEU A 200 8.74 0.46 17.34
N GLU A 201 9.55 -0.20 18.15
CA GLU A 201 10.92 0.22 18.42
C GLU A 201 11.76 0.27 17.13
N ARG A 202 11.66 -0.76 16.29
CA ARG A 202 12.33 -0.81 14.98
C ARG A 202 11.87 0.32 14.05
N HIS A 203 10.58 0.65 14.06
CA HIS A 203 10.05 1.75 13.25
C HIS A 203 10.49 3.11 13.78
N MET A 204 10.57 3.30 15.09
CA MET A 204 11.10 4.53 15.69
C MET A 204 12.60 4.70 15.41
N ALA A 205 13.37 3.62 15.48
CA ALA A 205 14.78 3.64 15.06
C ALA A 205 14.92 4.03 13.58
N ARG A 206 14.05 3.50 12.70
CA ARG A 206 14.01 3.89 11.28
C ARG A 206 13.65 5.36 11.08
N LEU A 207 12.69 5.90 11.86
CA LEU A 207 12.33 7.32 11.82
C LEU A 207 13.56 8.20 12.06
N ALA A 208 14.40 7.85 13.05
CA ALA A 208 15.63 8.60 13.36
C ALA A 208 16.60 8.71 12.17
N HIS A 209 16.64 7.69 11.30
CA HIS A 209 17.50 7.63 10.12
C HIS A 209 16.83 8.11 8.82
N THR A 210 15.53 8.42 8.84
CA THR A 210 14.83 8.98 7.68
C THR A 210 15.27 10.43 7.45
N THR A 211 15.47 10.83 6.20
CA THR A 211 15.89 12.20 5.84
C THR A 211 14.86 13.22 6.28
N ASP A 212 15.33 14.38 6.72
CA ASP A 212 14.50 15.41 7.38
C ASP A 212 13.49 16.06 6.43
N ASP A 213 13.81 16.17 5.15
CA ASP A 213 12.94 16.71 4.09
C ASP A 213 11.89 15.73 3.57
N SER A 214 11.94 14.48 4.04
CA SER A 214 10.99 13.44 3.60
C SER A 214 9.55 13.78 3.97
N THR A 215 8.64 13.52 3.02
CA THR A 215 7.20 13.63 3.21
C THR A 215 6.50 12.42 2.59
N SER A 216 5.22 12.22 2.90
CA SER A 216 4.45 11.05 2.45
C SER A 216 3.69 11.30 1.13
N SER A 217 3.22 10.21 0.52
CA SER A 217 2.31 10.28 -0.64
C SER A 217 0.99 10.97 -0.28
N LEU A 218 0.45 10.70 0.92
CA LEU A 218 -0.78 11.33 1.37
C LEU A 218 -0.60 12.85 1.58
N SER A 219 0.55 13.27 2.12
CA SER A 219 0.84 14.71 2.26
C SER A 219 0.86 15.41 0.90
N ARG A 220 1.51 14.79 -0.10
CA ARG A 220 1.51 15.33 -1.47
C ARG A 220 0.11 15.37 -2.09
N ASP A 221 -0.70 14.33 -1.90
CA ASP A 221 -2.11 14.35 -2.35
C ASP A 221 -2.88 15.51 -1.71
N PHE A 222 -2.68 15.76 -0.40
CA PHE A 222 -3.32 16.87 0.32
C PHE A 222 -2.84 18.26 -0.16
N ASP A 223 -1.55 18.41 -0.45
CA ASP A 223 -0.98 19.66 -0.99
C ASP A 223 -1.50 19.96 -2.39
N GLU A 224 -1.92 18.93 -3.13
CA GLU A 224 -2.58 19.04 -4.44
C GLU A 224 -4.12 19.07 -4.34
N GLY A 225 -4.69 19.23 -3.14
CA GLY A 225 -6.14 19.30 -2.93
C GLY A 225 -6.90 18.00 -3.10
N ARG A 226 -6.23 16.87 -2.92
CA ARG A 226 -6.84 15.52 -3.00
C ARG A 226 -6.78 14.84 -1.65
N THR A 227 -7.82 14.08 -1.30
CA THR A 227 -7.85 13.30 -0.05
C THR A 227 -7.01 12.03 -0.11
N GLY A 228 -6.54 11.63 -1.29
CA GLY A 228 -5.68 10.49 -1.49
C GLY A 228 -6.23 9.19 -0.87
N GLU A 229 -5.33 8.47 -0.20
CA GLU A 229 -5.65 7.21 0.49
C GLU A 229 -5.89 7.40 2.01
N MET A 230 -6.41 8.55 2.44
CA MET A 230 -6.69 8.84 3.85
C MET A 230 -7.53 7.74 4.50
N ASP A 231 -8.53 7.21 3.78
CA ASP A 231 -9.42 6.17 4.31
C ASP A 231 -8.67 4.88 4.63
N ILE A 232 -7.64 4.52 3.86
CA ILE A 232 -6.81 3.35 4.17
C ILE A 232 -6.10 3.54 5.50
N PHE A 233 -5.46 4.69 5.73
CA PHE A 233 -4.56 4.88 6.87
C PHE A 233 -5.28 5.27 8.18
N CYS A 234 -6.51 5.76 8.11
CA CYS A 234 -7.33 6.08 9.27
C CYS A 234 -8.64 5.28 9.29
N GLY A 235 -9.45 5.40 8.25
CA GLY A 235 -10.80 4.83 8.20
C GLY A 235 -10.79 3.31 8.35
N GLU A 236 -9.87 2.61 7.70
CA GLU A 236 -9.75 1.16 7.82
C GLU A 236 -9.33 0.72 9.22
N VAL A 237 -8.35 1.40 9.84
CA VAL A 237 -7.95 1.14 11.24
C VAL A 237 -9.15 1.29 12.17
N ILE A 238 -9.92 2.38 12.02
CA ILE A 238 -11.11 2.65 12.86
C ILE A 238 -12.19 1.60 12.65
N ARG A 239 -12.47 1.20 11.41
CA ARG A 239 -13.47 0.15 11.10
C ARG A 239 -13.07 -1.19 11.70
N MET A 240 -11.81 -1.60 11.54
CA MET A 240 -11.30 -2.84 12.10
C MET A 240 -11.29 -2.80 13.63
N ALA A 241 -10.82 -1.72 14.23
CA ALA A 241 -10.81 -1.52 15.68
C ALA A 241 -12.22 -1.65 16.28
N ARG A 242 -13.23 -1.03 15.64
CA ARG A 242 -14.64 -1.15 16.05
C ARG A 242 -15.13 -2.61 16.01
N GLN A 243 -14.79 -3.36 14.96
CA GLN A 243 -15.17 -4.77 14.84
C GLN A 243 -14.51 -5.65 15.90
N LEU A 244 -13.32 -5.28 16.36
CA LEU A 244 -12.50 -6.01 17.33
C LEU A 244 -12.68 -5.51 18.78
N GLY A 245 -13.49 -4.48 19.00
CA GLY A 245 -13.70 -3.89 20.32
C GLY A 245 -12.49 -3.14 20.88
N ILE A 246 -11.67 -2.56 20.01
CA ILE A 246 -10.44 -1.82 20.36
C ILE A 246 -10.69 -0.32 20.23
N GLU A 247 -10.21 0.45 21.18
CA GLU A 247 -10.22 1.91 21.10
C GLU A 247 -8.98 2.43 20.37
N VAL A 248 -9.20 3.38 19.45
CA VAL A 248 -8.15 4.03 18.64
C VAL A 248 -8.36 5.56 18.62
N PRO A 249 -8.30 6.21 19.81
CA PRO A 249 -8.67 7.62 19.95
C PRO A 249 -7.74 8.55 19.19
N VAL A 250 -6.45 8.25 19.08
CA VAL A 250 -5.49 9.09 18.37
C VAL A 250 -5.77 9.02 16.86
N THR A 251 -6.00 7.84 16.31
CA THR A 251 -6.37 7.67 14.89
C THR A 251 -7.68 8.39 14.56
N GLN A 252 -8.68 8.36 15.45
CA GLN A 252 -9.94 9.07 15.26
C GLN A 252 -9.75 10.60 15.26
N ALA A 253 -8.94 11.13 16.20
CA ALA A 253 -8.63 12.55 16.26
C ALA A 253 -7.89 13.04 15.01
N TYR A 254 -6.93 12.25 14.53
CA TYR A 254 -6.19 12.55 13.30
C TYR A 254 -7.07 12.47 12.04
N GLN A 255 -7.96 11.47 11.95
CA GLN A 255 -8.95 11.40 10.86
C GLN A 255 -9.83 12.64 10.82
N GLN A 256 -10.37 13.07 11.99
CA GLN A 256 -11.18 14.28 12.06
C GLN A 256 -10.41 15.51 11.58
N GLY A 257 -9.17 15.68 12.02
CA GLY A 257 -8.33 16.79 11.60
C GLY A 257 -7.97 16.75 10.09
N LEU A 258 -7.81 15.57 9.50
CA LEU A 258 -7.62 15.43 8.06
C LEU A 258 -8.89 15.79 7.28
N LEU A 259 -10.07 15.40 7.76
CA LEU A 259 -11.36 15.78 7.17
C LEU A 259 -11.56 17.30 7.20
N GLU A 260 -11.20 17.96 8.30
CA GLU A 260 -11.23 19.43 8.42
C GLU A 260 -10.29 20.10 7.43
N ARG A 261 -9.05 19.57 7.26
CA ARG A 261 -8.10 20.05 6.25
C ARG A 261 -8.66 19.86 4.83
N ALA A 262 -9.23 18.69 4.53
CA ALA A 262 -9.84 18.39 3.24
C ALA A 262 -11.04 19.28 2.91
N ALA A 263 -11.83 19.70 3.91
CA ALA A 263 -12.95 20.61 3.70
C ALA A 263 -12.53 22.01 3.18
N ALA A 264 -11.24 22.34 3.27
CA ALA A 264 -10.70 23.57 2.73
C ALA A 264 -10.32 23.49 1.23
N PHE A 265 -10.26 22.27 0.64
CA PHE A 265 -9.88 22.09 -0.78
C PHE A 265 -10.89 22.69 -1.78
N ASN A 266 -12.15 22.82 -1.36
CA ASN A 266 -13.25 23.30 -2.19
C ASN A 266 -13.60 24.77 -1.94
N ARG A 267 -12.73 25.51 -1.24
CA ARG A 267 -12.88 26.95 -0.96
C ARG A 267 -11.85 27.76 -1.73
#